data_284eeecc94179d76bd524aa7c012d231
#
_entry.id   284eeecc94179d76bd524aa7c012d231
#
_cell.length_a   1.000
_cell.length_b   1.000
_cell.length_c   1.000
_cell.angle_alpha   90.00
_cell.angle_beta   90.00
_cell.angle_gamma   90.00
#
_symmetry.space_group_name_H-M   'P 1'
#
loop_
_entity.id
_entity.type
_entity.pdbx_description
1 polymer ?
#
loop_
_entity_poly.entity_id
_entity_poly.type
_entity_poly.pdbx_seq_one_letter_code
_entity_poly.pdbx_strand_id
1 'polypeptide(L)'
;VDWIRSFGRLVPSERIGKIKMSRKGQPEMQPIWLCPVKGTASPLMPQKPGKLYINFGFWDALKGPETKGGNKAGRINRSLEELCKTLDGKKTLYSNSYFTEEEFYEQYNGKLYHKIKERYDPHGRLRGWYARLMQA
;
A
#
# COMPACT_ATOMS: atom_id res chain seq x y z
N VAL A 1 6.15 1.00 17.62
CA VAL A 1 5.63 -0.16 18.39
C VAL A 1 4.15 -0.34 18.16
N ASP A 2 3.35 0.74 18.18
CA ASP A 2 1.88 0.65 18.04
C ASP A 2 1.42 0.18 16.66
N TRP A 3 2.16 0.51 15.61
CA TRP A 3 1.88 0.04 14.26
C TRP A 3 2.00 -1.49 14.14
N ILE A 4 3.04 -2.09 14.69
CA ILE A 4 3.24 -3.55 14.67
C ILE A 4 2.12 -4.26 15.42
N ARG A 5 1.68 -3.72 16.57
CA ARG A 5 0.55 -4.25 17.33
C ARG A 5 -0.77 -4.15 16.55
N SER A 6 -1.00 -3.02 15.90
CA SER A 6 -2.21 -2.79 15.08
C SER A 6 -2.22 -3.68 13.84
N PHE A 7 -1.07 -3.85 13.18
CA PHE A 7 -0.92 -4.78 12.07
C PHE A 7 -1.24 -6.22 12.49
N GLY A 8 -0.73 -6.68 13.62
CA GLY A 8 -1.01 -8.01 14.15
C GLY A 8 -2.49 -8.29 14.45
N ARG A 9 -3.30 -7.24 14.66
CA ARG A 9 -4.76 -7.39 14.83
C ARG A 9 -5.50 -7.52 13.49
N LEU A 10 -4.98 -6.89 12.43
CA LEU A 10 -5.60 -6.91 11.10
C LEU A 10 -5.24 -8.17 10.31
N VAL A 11 -4.01 -8.63 10.47
CA VAL A 11 -3.54 -9.87 9.85
C VAL A 11 -3.56 -10.96 10.91
N PRO A 12 -4.39 -12.00 10.76
CA PRO A 12 -4.48 -13.07 11.73
C PRO A 12 -3.09 -13.63 12.07
N SER A 13 -2.78 -13.72 13.35
CA SER A 13 -1.48 -14.24 13.85
C SER A 13 -1.17 -15.62 13.32
N GLU A 14 -2.19 -16.38 12.94
CA GLU A 14 -2.08 -17.66 12.28
C GLU A 14 -1.42 -17.58 10.90
N ARG A 15 -1.32 -16.40 10.28
CA ARG A 15 -0.67 -16.17 8.99
C ARG A 15 0.69 -15.52 9.12
N ILE A 16 0.89 -14.70 10.18
CA ILE A 16 2.18 -14.09 10.47
C ILE A 16 3.00 -15.13 11.24
N GLY A 17 3.94 -15.77 10.58
CA GLY A 17 4.85 -16.71 11.21
C GLY A 17 4.45 -18.19 11.13
N LYS A 18 3.38 -18.58 10.41
CA LYS A 18 3.26 -19.96 9.98
C LYS A 18 4.36 -20.25 8.98
N ILE A 19 5.35 -20.94 9.47
CA ILE A 19 6.37 -21.58 8.65
C ILE A 19 5.63 -22.62 7.79
N LYS A 20 5.40 -22.28 6.50
CA LYS A 20 4.96 -23.28 5.54
C LYS A 20 6.13 -24.22 5.33
N MET A 21 5.89 -25.49 5.54
CA MET A 21 6.87 -26.51 5.16
C MET A 21 6.82 -26.68 3.64
N SER A 22 7.95 -26.52 2.97
CA SER A 22 8.09 -26.85 1.56
C SER A 22 7.84 -28.35 1.34
N ARG A 23 7.60 -28.75 0.09
CA ARG A 23 7.49 -30.18 -0.26
C ARG A 23 8.72 -31.00 0.16
N LYS A 24 9.84 -30.36 0.44
CA LYS A 24 11.09 -30.97 0.94
C LYS A 24 11.24 -30.91 2.46
N GLY A 25 10.19 -30.52 3.20
CA GLY A 25 10.23 -30.42 4.67
C GLY A 25 11.03 -29.22 5.21
N GLN A 26 11.43 -28.28 4.37
CA GLN A 26 12.14 -27.09 4.83
C GLN A 26 11.15 -25.95 5.14
N PRO A 27 11.39 -25.14 6.18
CA PRO A 27 10.55 -24.02 6.51
C PRO A 27 10.61 -22.97 5.41
N GLU A 28 9.45 -22.62 4.82
CA GLU A 28 9.31 -21.46 3.96
C GLU A 28 8.97 -20.26 4.82
N MET A 29 9.95 -19.41 5.07
CA MET A 29 9.71 -18.12 5.72
C MET A 29 9.06 -17.18 4.72
N GLN A 30 7.91 -16.62 5.07
CA GLN A 30 7.35 -15.49 4.34
C GLN A 30 8.25 -14.26 4.61
N PRO A 31 8.87 -13.66 3.60
CA PRO A 31 9.78 -12.57 3.84
C PRO A 31 8.98 -11.34 4.30
N ILE A 32 9.30 -10.88 5.50
CA ILE A 32 8.89 -9.57 5.99
C ILE A 32 10.11 -8.69 5.96
N TRP A 33 10.02 -7.54 5.33
CA TRP A 33 11.10 -6.59 5.39
C TRP A 33 10.72 -5.34 6.17
N LEU A 34 11.69 -4.79 6.87
CA LEU A 34 11.62 -3.53 7.57
C LEU A 34 12.82 -2.69 7.13
N CYS A 35 12.56 -1.56 6.47
CA CYS A 35 13.62 -0.70 5.97
C CYS A 35 13.42 0.71 6.52
N PRO A 36 14.37 1.26 7.30
CA PRO A 36 14.30 2.64 7.71
C PRO A 36 14.54 3.55 6.49
N VAL A 37 13.69 4.54 6.32
CA VAL A 37 13.73 5.50 5.21
C VAL A 37 13.62 6.91 5.76
N LYS A 38 14.57 7.77 5.40
CA LYS A 38 14.47 9.19 5.72
C LYS A 38 13.49 9.86 4.75
N GLY A 39 12.51 10.56 5.30
CA GLY A 39 11.53 11.30 4.52
C GLY A 39 12.18 12.37 3.65
N THR A 40 11.71 12.48 2.43
CA THR A 40 12.11 13.46 1.43
C THR A 40 10.91 14.27 0.96
N ALA A 41 11.16 15.49 0.47
CA ALA A 41 10.14 16.34 -0.11
C ALA A 41 9.78 15.88 -1.54
N SER A 42 9.27 14.65 -1.67
CA SER A 42 8.79 14.16 -2.97
C SER A 42 7.49 14.89 -3.37
N PRO A 43 7.39 15.42 -4.58
CA PRO A 43 6.22 16.21 -5.00
C PRO A 43 4.90 15.43 -4.97
N LEU A 44 4.91 14.19 -5.46
CA LEU A 44 3.70 13.36 -5.60
C LEU A 44 3.53 12.31 -4.49
N MET A 45 4.55 12.09 -3.69
CA MET A 45 4.50 11.21 -2.52
C MET A 45 5.01 11.99 -1.30
N PRO A 46 4.21 12.93 -0.78
CA PRO A 46 4.66 13.86 0.24
C PRO A 46 4.99 13.12 1.54
N GLN A 47 6.24 13.16 1.90
CA GLN A 47 6.75 12.74 3.20
C GLN A 47 7.29 13.97 3.92
N LYS A 48 7.25 13.97 5.26
CA LYS A 48 7.83 15.06 6.04
C LYS A 48 9.35 14.98 5.95
N PRO A 49 10.04 16.01 5.40
CA PRO A 49 11.49 15.98 5.29
C PRO A 49 12.16 15.77 6.64
N GLY A 50 13.16 14.91 6.68
CA GLY A 50 13.91 14.60 7.89
C GLY A 50 13.22 13.63 8.88
N LYS A 51 11.90 13.37 8.75
CA LYS A 51 11.22 12.37 9.57
C LYS A 51 11.71 10.97 9.17
N LEU A 52 11.92 10.12 10.16
CA LEU A 52 12.21 8.72 9.92
C LEU A 52 10.90 7.94 9.72
N TYR A 53 10.82 7.22 8.63
CA TYR A 53 9.76 6.27 8.32
C TYR A 53 10.32 4.86 8.33
N ILE A 54 9.47 3.89 8.59
CA ILE A 54 9.78 2.48 8.39
C ILE A 54 8.99 2.00 7.18
N ASN A 55 9.69 1.67 6.11
CA ASN A 55 9.08 0.95 5.00
C ASN A 55 8.91 -0.50 5.42
N PHE A 56 7.66 -0.90 5.55
CA PHE A 56 7.27 -2.25 5.92
C PHE A 56 6.65 -2.95 4.73
N GLY A 57 7.12 -4.14 4.42
CA GLY A 57 6.58 -4.95 3.35
C GLY A 57 6.52 -6.43 3.71
N PHE A 58 5.56 -7.12 3.12
CA PHE A 58 5.44 -8.57 3.17
C PHE A 58 4.76 -9.09 1.91
N TRP A 59 5.02 -10.34 1.60
CA TRP A 59 4.34 -11.06 0.53
C TRP A 59 3.58 -12.23 1.12
N ASP A 60 2.30 -12.30 0.82
CA ASP A 60 1.48 -13.47 1.16
C ASP A 60 0.45 -13.74 0.06
N ALA A 61 0.13 -15.01 -0.13
CA ALA A 61 -0.94 -15.46 -0.99
C ALA A 61 -2.19 -15.71 -0.14
N LEU A 62 -3.13 -14.79 -0.18
CA LEU A 62 -4.41 -14.95 0.51
C LEU A 62 -5.28 -15.94 -0.28
N LYS A 63 -5.69 -17.04 0.39
CA LYS A 63 -6.68 -17.98 -0.15
C LYS A 63 -8.06 -17.68 0.45
N GLY A 64 -9.09 -17.63 -0.37
CA GLY A 64 -10.45 -17.48 0.12
C GLY A 64 -11.23 -16.38 -0.58
N PRO A 65 -12.34 -15.93 0.01
CA PRO A 65 -13.22 -14.92 -0.60
C PRO A 65 -12.55 -13.57 -0.84
N GLU A 66 -11.43 -13.31 -0.22
CA GLU A 66 -10.62 -12.10 -0.39
C GLU A 66 -9.93 -12.02 -1.77
N THR A 67 -9.78 -13.18 -2.45
CA THR A 67 -9.13 -13.29 -3.77
C THR A 67 -10.13 -13.37 -4.91
N LYS A 68 -11.42 -13.57 -4.60
CA LYS A 68 -12.50 -13.62 -5.59
C LYS A 68 -13.16 -12.26 -5.64
N GLY A 69 -13.39 -11.73 -6.82
CA GLY A 69 -14.02 -10.43 -7.02
C GLY A 69 -15.30 -10.23 -6.22
N GLY A 70 -15.70 -9.00 -6.02
CA GLY A 70 -16.84 -8.58 -5.22
C GLY A 70 -16.46 -7.74 -4.00
N ASN A 71 -17.45 -7.40 -3.14
CA ASN A 71 -17.29 -6.48 -2.00
C ASN A 71 -16.27 -6.93 -0.92
N LYS A 72 -15.77 -8.16 -1.00
CA LYS A 72 -14.78 -8.70 -0.05
C LYS A 72 -13.35 -8.71 -0.60
N ALA A 73 -13.18 -8.47 -1.91
CA ALA A 73 -11.85 -8.42 -2.51
C ALA A 73 -11.04 -7.27 -1.92
N GLY A 74 -9.82 -7.55 -1.50
CA GLY A 74 -8.91 -6.54 -0.98
C GLY A 74 -9.23 -6.00 0.41
N ARG A 75 -10.16 -6.59 1.16
CA ARG A 75 -10.55 -6.11 2.49
C ARG A 75 -9.35 -5.94 3.44
N ILE A 76 -8.43 -6.89 3.46
CA ILE A 76 -7.22 -6.79 4.30
C ILE A 76 -6.33 -5.65 3.82
N ASN A 77 -6.12 -5.53 2.50
CA ASN A 77 -5.34 -4.42 1.94
C ASN A 77 -5.98 -3.08 2.26
N ARG A 78 -7.31 -2.96 2.15
CA ARG A 78 -8.04 -1.76 2.52
C ARG A 78 -7.84 -1.38 3.99
N SER A 79 -7.96 -2.36 4.90
CA SER A 79 -7.72 -2.12 6.32
C SER A 79 -6.27 -1.68 6.61
N LEU A 80 -5.30 -2.19 5.85
CA LEU A 80 -3.90 -1.77 5.97
C LEU A 80 -3.67 -0.36 5.41
N GLU A 81 -4.37 0.01 4.34
CA GLU A 81 -4.35 1.37 3.80
C GLU A 81 -4.90 2.38 4.81
N GLU A 82 -6.04 2.07 5.45
CA GLU A 82 -6.61 2.89 6.51
C GLU A 82 -5.67 3.02 7.71
N LEU A 83 -5.10 1.91 8.16
CA LEU A 83 -4.13 1.94 9.26
C LEU A 83 -2.91 2.80 8.89
N CYS A 84 -2.41 2.68 7.68
CA CYS A 84 -1.30 3.49 7.21
C CYS A 84 -1.63 4.99 7.22
N LYS A 85 -2.84 5.35 6.79
CA LYS A 85 -3.36 6.72 6.81
C LYS A 85 -3.44 7.27 8.24
N THR A 86 -3.99 6.51 9.20
CA THR A 86 -4.10 6.94 10.61
C THR A 86 -2.75 7.19 11.27
N LEU A 87 -1.71 6.57 10.79
CA LEU A 87 -0.34 6.70 11.29
C LEU A 87 0.52 7.73 10.53
N ASP A 88 -0.12 8.57 9.70
CA ASP A 88 0.57 9.53 8.83
C ASP A 88 1.61 8.85 7.91
N GLY A 89 1.35 7.58 7.57
CA GLY A 89 2.14 6.81 6.63
C GLY A 89 1.65 6.98 5.19
N LYS A 90 2.44 6.48 4.26
CA LYS A 90 2.11 6.45 2.83
C LYS A 90 2.31 5.05 2.29
N LYS A 91 1.35 4.55 1.56
CA LYS A 91 1.49 3.28 0.85
C LYS A 91 2.35 3.48 -0.39
N THR A 92 3.26 2.55 -0.65
CA THR A 92 3.96 2.48 -1.94
C THR A 92 3.03 1.90 -3.01
N LEU A 93 3.11 2.43 -4.23
CA LEU A 93 2.14 2.15 -5.30
C LEU A 93 2.57 1.03 -6.26
N TYR A 94 3.42 0.12 -5.84
CA TYR A 94 3.81 -1.05 -6.64
C TYR A 94 2.94 -2.29 -6.41
N SER A 95 2.00 -2.23 -5.50
CA SER A 95 1.02 -3.28 -5.23
C SER A 95 -0.41 -2.75 -5.41
N ASN A 96 -1.37 -3.66 -5.51
CA ASN A 96 -2.78 -3.29 -5.65
C ASN A 96 -3.22 -2.32 -4.58
N SER A 97 -3.93 -1.27 -4.98
CA SER A 97 -4.49 -0.26 -4.10
C SER A 97 -6.00 -0.27 -4.17
N TYR A 98 -6.65 0.08 -3.06
CA TYR A 98 -8.11 0.06 -2.91
C TYR A 98 -8.65 1.42 -2.46
N PHE A 99 -7.87 2.48 -2.60
CA PHE A 99 -8.33 3.85 -2.40
C PHE A 99 -9.43 4.23 -3.39
N THR A 100 -10.38 5.04 -2.97
CA THR A 100 -11.20 5.80 -3.92
C THR A 100 -10.33 6.83 -4.65
N GLU A 101 -10.83 7.41 -5.74
CA GLU A 101 -10.07 8.43 -6.47
C GLU A 101 -9.77 9.66 -5.60
N GLU A 102 -10.75 10.09 -4.81
CA GLU A 102 -10.59 11.18 -3.84
C GLU A 102 -9.51 10.90 -2.81
N GLU A 103 -9.60 9.73 -2.14
CA GLU A 103 -8.61 9.29 -1.16
C GLU A 103 -7.21 9.18 -1.74
N PHE A 104 -7.11 8.67 -2.96
CA PHE A 104 -5.85 8.56 -3.67
C PHE A 104 -5.21 9.93 -3.87
N TYR A 105 -5.93 10.88 -4.43
CA TYR A 105 -5.40 12.21 -4.67
C TYR A 105 -5.18 13.02 -3.39
N GLU A 106 -5.91 12.76 -2.32
CA GLU A 106 -5.62 13.30 -1.00
C GLU A 106 -4.26 12.79 -0.47
N GLN A 107 -3.98 11.49 -0.64
CA GLN A 107 -2.75 10.86 -0.16
C GLN A 107 -1.52 11.26 -0.98
N TYR A 108 -1.65 11.46 -2.29
CA TYR A 108 -0.55 11.60 -3.23
C TYR A 108 -0.51 12.96 -3.94
N ASN A 109 -0.90 14.02 -3.22
CA ASN A 109 -0.82 15.40 -3.69
C ASN A 109 -1.54 15.63 -5.03
N GLY A 110 -2.80 15.23 -5.12
CA GLY A 110 -3.64 15.38 -6.30
C GLY A 110 -3.70 16.82 -6.82
N LYS A 111 -3.72 17.81 -5.93
CA LYS A 111 -3.72 19.23 -6.32
C LYS A 111 -2.53 19.58 -7.23
N LEU A 112 -1.33 19.14 -6.87
CA LEU A 112 -0.15 19.34 -7.71
C LEU A 112 -0.22 18.49 -8.97
N TYR A 113 -0.66 17.22 -8.85
CA TYR A 113 -0.82 16.34 -10.00
C TYR A 113 -1.75 16.94 -11.06
N HIS A 114 -2.92 17.43 -10.68
CA HIS A 114 -3.87 18.01 -11.62
C HIS A 114 -3.31 19.26 -12.30
N LYS A 115 -2.63 20.12 -11.56
CA LYS A 115 -1.95 21.30 -12.13
C LYS A 115 -0.89 20.91 -13.18
N ILE A 116 -0.11 19.87 -12.90
CA ILE A 116 0.90 19.36 -13.84
C ILE A 116 0.21 18.74 -15.05
N LYS A 117 -0.82 17.92 -14.81
CA LYS A 117 -1.60 17.26 -15.85
C LYS A 117 -2.22 18.26 -16.82
N GLU A 118 -2.85 19.29 -16.31
CA GLU A 118 -3.44 20.38 -17.11
C GLU A 118 -2.39 21.08 -17.99
N ARG A 119 -1.21 21.36 -17.42
CA ARG A 119 -0.13 22.04 -18.13
C ARG A 119 0.49 21.19 -19.24
N TYR A 120 0.72 19.90 -19.01
CA TYR A 120 1.49 19.05 -19.92
C TYR A 120 0.65 18.09 -20.74
N ASP A 121 -0.60 17.94 -20.42
CA ASP A 121 -1.57 17.12 -21.17
C ASP A 121 -2.94 17.82 -21.24
N PRO A 122 -3.00 19.03 -21.80
CA PRO A 122 -4.22 19.83 -21.83
C PRO A 122 -5.36 19.18 -22.64
N HIS A 123 -5.02 18.26 -23.52
CA HIS A 123 -5.98 17.52 -24.34
C HIS A 123 -6.38 16.15 -23.76
N GLY A 124 -5.89 15.80 -22.58
CA GLY A 124 -6.25 14.55 -21.90
C GLY A 124 -5.86 13.28 -22.65
N ARG A 125 -4.78 13.31 -23.44
CA ARG A 125 -4.31 12.17 -24.26
C ARG A 125 -3.68 11.06 -23.42
N LEU A 126 -3.13 11.43 -22.27
CA LEU A 126 -2.52 10.48 -21.37
C LEU A 126 -3.55 10.05 -20.30
N ARG A 127 -3.61 8.76 -20.04
CA ARG A 127 -4.46 8.20 -19.00
C ARG A 127 -4.08 8.77 -17.64
N GLY A 128 -5.07 9.08 -16.80
CA GLY A 128 -4.88 9.59 -15.45
C GLY A 128 -4.11 8.62 -14.55
N TRP A 129 -3.39 9.14 -13.58
CA TRP A 129 -2.55 8.35 -12.68
C TRP A 129 -3.37 7.34 -11.87
N TYR A 130 -4.46 7.76 -11.25
CA TYR A 130 -5.38 6.87 -10.57
C TYR A 130 -5.89 5.75 -11.48
N ALA A 131 -6.40 6.10 -12.65
CA ALA A 131 -6.94 5.13 -13.60
C ALA A 131 -5.91 4.10 -14.09
N ARG A 132 -4.62 4.48 -14.15
CA ARG A 132 -3.54 3.54 -14.52
C ARG A 132 -3.25 2.52 -13.42
N LEU A 133 -3.39 2.92 -12.15
CA LEU A 133 -3.07 2.07 -11.00
C LEU A 133 -4.23 1.16 -10.60
N MET A 134 -5.48 1.61 -10.80
CA MET A 134 -6.67 0.88 -10.35
C MET A 134 -7.26 -0.07 -11.41
N GLN A 135 -6.81 0.03 -12.65
CA GLN A 135 -7.29 -0.81 -13.76
C GLN A 135 -6.21 -1.76 -14.30
N ALA A 136 -5.15 -1.96 -13.53
CA ALA A 136 -4.10 -2.93 -13.86
C ALA A 136 -4.50 -4.35 -13.43
#